data_6b7b93875de0af7dcdf4afda05ab503a
#
_entry.id   6b7b93875de0af7dcdf4afda05ab503a
#
_cell.length_a   1.000
_cell.length_b   1.000
_cell.length_c   1.000
_cell.angle_alpha   90.00
_cell.angle_beta   90.00
_cell.angle_gamma   90.00
#
_symmetry.space_group_name_H-M   'P 1'
#
loop_
_entity.id
_entity.type
_entity.pdbx_description
1 polymer ?
#
loop_
_entity_poly.entity_id
_entity_poly.type
_entity_poly.pdbx_seq_one_letter_code
_entity_poly.pdbx_strand_id
1 'polypeptide(L)'
;MDAILRQMRDGILRDACKLVLVFSNNPKAKGLETAKNAGIPTYCISSQGKNREDFDREVINFLAPLKIDYIILAGYMRLLSPLFIRTYQKRIINIHPADTGAFQGVGAYEWAFKNKLKKTYVTVHYVDEGMDTGDIIEQHELDISEMTTLGEIEKAGLVLEHKMFSEVLKKLFENEQ
;
A
#
# COMPACT_ATOMS: atom_id res chain seq x y z
N MET A 1 -1.85 -1.90 -7.28
CA MET A 1 -2.37 -3.27 -7.49
C MET A 1 -1.78 -3.91 -8.75
N ASP A 2 -2.08 -3.45 -9.98
CA ASP A 2 -1.59 -4.04 -11.24
C ASP A 2 -0.09 -4.23 -11.30
N ALA A 3 0.69 -3.28 -10.78
CA ALA A 3 2.15 -3.39 -10.74
C ALA A 3 2.60 -4.59 -9.90
N ILE A 4 2.03 -4.76 -8.70
CA ILE A 4 2.33 -5.91 -7.82
C ILE A 4 1.97 -7.22 -8.52
N LEU A 5 0.78 -7.32 -9.12
CA LEU A 5 0.35 -8.54 -9.81
C LEU A 5 1.26 -8.90 -10.99
N ARG A 6 1.72 -7.91 -11.76
CA ARG A 6 2.71 -8.14 -12.83
C ARG A 6 4.02 -8.68 -12.27
N GLN A 7 4.53 -8.10 -11.18
CA GLN A 7 5.76 -8.55 -10.53
C GLN A 7 5.64 -9.96 -9.93
N MET A 8 4.44 -10.35 -9.50
CA MET A 8 4.18 -11.72 -9.04
C MET A 8 4.05 -12.73 -10.18
N ARG A 9 3.51 -12.33 -11.32
CA ARG A 9 3.35 -13.22 -12.47
C ARG A 9 4.66 -13.45 -13.23
N ASP A 10 5.34 -12.36 -13.61
CA ASP A 10 6.46 -12.37 -14.55
C ASP A 10 7.71 -11.63 -14.05
N GLY A 11 7.70 -11.13 -12.80
CA GLY A 11 8.75 -10.29 -12.25
C GLY A 11 9.39 -10.83 -10.98
N ILE A 12 9.97 -9.91 -10.20
CA ILE A 12 10.82 -10.22 -9.04
C ILE A 12 10.10 -10.82 -7.84
N LEU A 13 8.77 -10.74 -7.79
CA LEU A 13 7.96 -11.29 -6.70
C LEU A 13 7.44 -12.72 -6.98
N ARG A 14 7.70 -13.26 -8.18
CA ARG A 14 7.14 -14.54 -8.63
C ARG A 14 7.41 -15.69 -7.67
N ASP A 15 8.64 -15.80 -7.20
CA ASP A 15 9.09 -16.87 -6.33
C ASP A 15 9.27 -16.42 -4.86
N ALA A 16 9.05 -15.13 -4.58
CA ALA A 16 9.24 -14.54 -3.25
C ALA A 16 8.00 -14.64 -2.35
N CYS A 17 6.81 -14.72 -2.92
CA CYS A 17 5.57 -14.76 -2.14
C CYS A 17 4.39 -15.37 -2.90
N LYS A 18 3.36 -15.74 -2.15
CA LYS A 18 2.07 -16.19 -2.69
C LYS A 18 0.97 -15.21 -2.30
N LEU A 19 0.28 -14.66 -3.29
CA LEU A 19 -0.90 -13.86 -3.02
C LEU A 19 -2.10 -14.76 -2.70
N VAL A 20 -2.54 -14.70 -1.46
CA VAL A 20 -3.65 -15.54 -0.96
C VAL A 20 -4.99 -14.97 -1.36
N LEU A 21 -5.12 -13.62 -1.30
CA LEU A 21 -6.40 -12.93 -1.47
C LEU A 21 -6.18 -11.47 -1.85
N VAL A 22 -7.12 -10.93 -2.63
CA VAL A 22 -7.32 -9.48 -2.75
C VAL A 22 -8.63 -9.09 -2.08
N PHE A 23 -8.55 -8.18 -1.13
CA PHE A 23 -9.66 -7.71 -0.32
C PHE A 23 -9.98 -6.24 -0.61
N SER A 24 -11.27 -5.87 -0.57
CA SER A 24 -11.69 -4.47 -0.57
C SER A 24 -12.93 -4.26 0.30
N ASN A 25 -13.06 -3.04 0.84
CA ASN A 25 -14.27 -2.59 1.50
C ASN A 25 -15.30 -1.99 0.52
N ASN A 26 -14.92 -1.82 -0.74
CA ASN A 26 -15.75 -1.28 -1.81
C ASN A 26 -15.95 -2.34 -2.91
N PRO A 27 -17.19 -2.80 -3.15
CA PRO A 27 -17.47 -3.81 -4.17
C PRO A 27 -17.18 -3.33 -5.61
N LYS A 28 -17.07 -2.01 -5.82
CA LYS A 28 -16.74 -1.40 -7.11
C LYS A 28 -15.24 -1.10 -7.27
N ALA A 29 -14.40 -1.57 -6.35
CA ALA A 29 -12.96 -1.35 -6.43
C ALA A 29 -12.36 -2.06 -7.66
N LYS A 30 -11.68 -1.31 -8.53
CA LYS A 30 -11.00 -1.85 -9.73
C LYS A 30 -10.01 -2.97 -9.39
N GLY A 31 -9.39 -2.91 -8.22
CA GLY A 31 -8.47 -3.94 -7.74
C GLY A 31 -9.10 -5.33 -7.62
N LEU A 32 -10.39 -5.42 -7.27
CA LEU A 32 -11.11 -6.70 -7.23
C LEU A 32 -11.29 -7.28 -8.64
N GLU A 33 -11.67 -6.44 -9.60
CA GLU A 33 -11.82 -6.86 -11.00
C GLU A 33 -10.47 -7.33 -11.58
N THR A 34 -9.42 -6.54 -11.37
CA THR A 34 -8.06 -6.89 -11.81
C THR A 34 -7.61 -8.23 -11.23
N ALA A 35 -7.79 -8.44 -9.93
CA ALA A 35 -7.43 -9.70 -9.27
C ALA A 35 -8.24 -10.89 -9.79
N LYS A 36 -9.54 -10.72 -9.96
CA LYS A 36 -10.43 -11.74 -10.53
C LYS A 36 -10.00 -12.15 -11.94
N ASN A 37 -9.67 -11.18 -12.78
CA ASN A 37 -9.19 -11.44 -14.15
C ASN A 37 -7.82 -12.15 -14.17
N ALA A 38 -7.04 -12.00 -13.10
CA ALA A 38 -5.78 -12.72 -12.90
C ALA A 38 -5.94 -14.08 -12.19
N GLY A 39 -7.17 -14.54 -11.95
CA GLY A 39 -7.43 -15.82 -11.28
C GLY A 39 -7.14 -15.83 -9.77
N ILE A 40 -7.02 -14.66 -9.14
CA ILE A 40 -6.71 -14.53 -7.71
C ILE A 40 -8.02 -14.47 -6.93
N PRO A 41 -8.12 -15.20 -5.80
CA PRO A 41 -9.28 -15.10 -4.92
C PRO A 41 -9.56 -13.66 -4.51
N THR A 42 -10.81 -13.27 -4.54
CA THR A 42 -11.24 -11.91 -4.15
C THR A 42 -12.32 -11.97 -3.10
N TYR A 43 -12.31 -11.02 -2.18
CA TYR A 43 -13.37 -10.89 -1.19
C TYR A 43 -13.69 -9.42 -0.91
N CYS A 44 -14.94 -9.16 -0.59
CA CYS A 44 -15.40 -7.82 -0.26
C CYS A 44 -16.33 -7.85 0.96
N ILE A 45 -16.00 -7.05 1.97
CA ILE A 45 -16.90 -6.75 3.07
C ILE A 45 -17.22 -5.26 2.98
N SER A 46 -18.49 -4.90 2.82
CA SER A 46 -18.89 -3.50 2.80
C SER A 46 -18.68 -2.85 4.16
N SER A 47 -18.03 -1.70 4.15
CA SER A 47 -17.88 -0.87 5.36
C SER A 47 -19.04 0.09 5.59
N GLN A 48 -20.02 0.12 4.69
CA GLN A 48 -21.16 1.03 4.77
C GLN A 48 -22.00 0.76 6.03
N GLY A 49 -22.25 1.81 6.81
CA GLY A 49 -23.03 1.73 8.05
C GLY A 49 -22.29 1.09 9.24
N LYS A 50 -21.02 0.72 9.09
CA LYS A 50 -20.20 0.15 10.16
C LYS A 50 -19.22 1.17 10.72
N ASN A 51 -19.07 1.22 12.04
CA ASN A 51 -17.94 1.93 12.62
C ASN A 51 -16.63 1.21 12.29
N ARG A 52 -15.51 1.88 12.53
CA ARG A 52 -14.18 1.39 12.14
C ARG A 52 -13.82 0.07 12.83
N GLU A 53 -14.07 -0.04 14.13
CA GLU A 53 -13.66 -1.20 14.91
C GLU A 53 -14.50 -2.44 14.59
N ASP A 54 -15.81 -2.31 14.44
CA ASP A 54 -16.69 -3.42 14.08
C ASP A 54 -16.38 -3.97 12.70
N PHE A 55 -16.13 -3.06 11.74
CA PHE A 55 -15.71 -3.45 10.40
C PHE A 55 -14.37 -4.21 10.43
N ASP A 56 -13.38 -3.67 11.12
CA ASP A 56 -12.06 -4.29 11.19
C ASP A 56 -12.08 -5.63 11.92
N ARG A 57 -12.91 -5.78 12.96
CA ARG A 57 -13.15 -7.06 13.65
C ARG A 57 -13.72 -8.12 12.71
N GLU A 58 -14.65 -7.74 11.85
CA GLU A 58 -15.21 -8.64 10.83
C GLU A 58 -14.12 -9.07 9.82
N VAL A 59 -13.27 -8.14 9.39
CA VAL A 59 -12.15 -8.42 8.48
C VAL A 59 -11.14 -9.34 9.16
N ILE A 60 -10.77 -9.08 10.43
CA ILE A 60 -9.86 -9.93 11.19
C ILE A 60 -10.38 -11.37 11.28
N ASN A 61 -11.66 -11.53 11.64
CA ASN A 61 -12.28 -12.85 11.75
C ASN A 61 -12.28 -13.59 10.42
N PHE A 62 -12.48 -12.87 9.32
CA PHE A 62 -12.41 -13.44 7.97
C PHE A 62 -10.98 -13.86 7.59
N LEU A 63 -9.98 -13.04 7.92
CA LEU A 63 -8.58 -13.30 7.57
C LEU A 63 -7.91 -14.36 8.45
N ALA A 64 -8.34 -14.52 9.70
CA ALA A 64 -7.70 -15.40 10.67
C ALA A 64 -7.45 -16.85 10.19
N PRO A 65 -8.41 -17.54 9.54
CA PRO A 65 -8.19 -18.91 9.06
C PRO A 65 -7.23 -19.00 7.86
N LEU A 66 -6.95 -17.89 7.17
CA LEU A 66 -6.11 -17.86 5.97
C LEU A 66 -4.61 -17.88 6.29
N LYS A 67 -4.23 -17.66 7.56
CA LYS A 67 -2.83 -17.69 8.05
C LYS A 67 -1.88 -16.85 7.18
N ILE A 68 -2.30 -15.63 6.87
CA ILE A 68 -1.50 -14.70 6.07
C ILE A 68 -0.33 -14.13 6.90
N ASP A 69 0.82 -13.98 6.25
CA ASP A 69 2.02 -13.41 6.87
C ASP A 69 1.97 -11.89 6.83
N TYR A 70 1.63 -11.30 5.68
CA TYR A 70 1.61 -9.86 5.45
C TYR A 70 0.31 -9.36 4.83
N ILE A 71 -0.03 -8.11 5.17
CA ILE A 71 -1.11 -7.33 4.55
C ILE A 71 -0.47 -6.14 3.82
N ILE A 72 -0.70 -6.06 2.51
CA ILE A 72 -0.16 -5.01 1.67
C ILE A 72 -1.28 -4.03 1.32
N LEU A 73 -1.14 -2.78 1.77
CA LEU A 73 -2.10 -1.74 1.42
C LEU A 73 -1.79 -1.19 0.03
N ALA A 74 -2.73 -1.31 -0.88
CA ALA A 74 -2.62 -0.86 -2.25
C ALA A 74 -3.78 0.08 -2.60
N GLY A 75 -3.67 1.34 -2.18
CA GLY A 75 -4.73 2.32 -2.33
C GLY A 75 -5.92 2.09 -1.38
N TYR A 76 -5.66 1.61 -0.19
CA TYR A 76 -6.67 1.46 0.86
C TYR A 76 -6.83 2.79 1.60
N MET A 77 -8.03 3.41 1.50
CA MET A 77 -8.29 4.79 1.93
C MET A 77 -8.98 4.89 3.29
N ARG A 78 -8.91 3.88 4.14
CA ARG A 78 -9.45 3.90 5.50
C ARG A 78 -8.34 3.77 6.52
N LEU A 79 -8.45 4.52 7.61
CA LEU A 79 -7.62 4.26 8.79
C LEU A 79 -8.02 2.92 9.41
N LEU A 80 -7.04 2.10 9.71
CA LEU A 80 -7.21 0.86 10.43
C LEU A 80 -7.44 1.12 11.92
N SER A 81 -8.24 0.29 12.57
CA SER A 81 -8.46 0.42 14.02
C SER A 81 -7.24 -0.05 14.82
N PRO A 82 -7.08 0.42 16.08
CA PRO A 82 -6.06 -0.09 16.97
C PRO A 82 -6.12 -1.62 17.15
N LEU A 83 -7.33 -2.20 17.10
CA LEU A 83 -7.51 -3.65 17.14
C LEU A 83 -6.82 -4.33 15.94
N PHE A 84 -7.04 -3.81 14.73
CA PHE A 84 -6.44 -4.37 13.50
C PHE A 84 -4.92 -4.24 13.52
N ILE A 85 -4.41 -3.07 13.88
CA ILE A 85 -2.96 -2.80 13.98
C ILE A 85 -2.29 -3.75 14.97
N ARG A 86 -2.85 -3.93 16.17
CA ARG A 86 -2.30 -4.85 17.18
C ARG A 86 -2.34 -6.32 16.74
N THR A 87 -3.40 -6.73 16.02
CA THR A 87 -3.54 -8.10 15.50
C THR A 87 -2.47 -8.43 14.46
N TYR A 88 -2.12 -7.45 13.62
CA TYR A 88 -1.16 -7.61 12.54
C TYR A 88 0.07 -6.70 12.70
N GLN A 89 0.51 -6.50 13.95
CA GLN A 89 1.64 -5.62 14.27
C GLN A 89 2.89 -6.00 13.46
N LYS A 90 3.52 -4.98 12.81
CA LYS A 90 4.68 -5.13 11.92
C LYS A 90 4.46 -6.08 10.72
N ARG A 91 3.20 -6.34 10.38
CA ARG A 91 2.82 -7.15 9.21
C ARG A 91 1.93 -6.42 8.21
N ILE A 92 1.65 -5.14 8.46
CA ILE A 92 0.90 -4.28 7.54
C ILE A 92 1.88 -3.31 6.91
N ILE A 93 1.97 -3.32 5.58
CA ILE A 93 2.91 -2.50 4.81
C ILE A 93 2.12 -1.55 3.91
N ASN A 94 2.53 -0.29 3.92
CA ASN A 94 1.97 0.75 3.06
C ASN A 94 3.09 1.43 2.25
N ILE A 95 2.70 2.04 1.13
CA ILE A 95 3.54 2.95 0.37
C ILE A 95 2.90 4.33 0.36
N HIS A 96 3.69 5.36 0.67
CA HIS A 96 3.27 6.74 0.74
C HIS A 96 4.13 7.62 -0.18
N PRO A 97 3.53 8.44 -1.07
CA PRO A 97 4.26 9.21 -2.06
C PRO A 97 4.81 10.55 -1.50
N ALA A 98 5.38 10.52 -0.31
CA ALA A 98 6.06 11.64 0.32
C ALA A 98 7.08 11.17 1.36
N ASP A 99 7.86 12.13 1.89
CA ASP A 99 8.48 12.01 3.20
C ASP A 99 7.39 12.08 4.27
N THR A 100 7.22 10.99 5.02
CA THR A 100 6.20 10.87 6.08
C THR A 100 6.42 11.83 7.24
N GLY A 101 7.64 12.34 7.42
CA GLY A 101 7.95 13.41 8.38
C GLY A 101 7.52 14.80 7.91
N ALA A 102 7.36 15.00 6.59
CA ALA A 102 7.02 16.29 6.01
C ALA A 102 5.53 16.38 5.59
N PHE A 103 4.96 15.30 5.10
CA PHE A 103 3.57 15.25 4.63
C PHE A 103 2.94 13.89 4.88
N GLN A 104 1.73 13.88 5.40
CA GLN A 104 0.93 12.69 5.71
C GLN A 104 -0.45 12.81 5.06
N GLY A 105 -1.05 11.66 4.72
CA GLY A 105 -2.37 11.61 4.08
C GLY A 105 -2.34 11.78 2.56
N VAL A 106 -3.45 12.24 1.98
CA VAL A 106 -3.65 12.25 0.52
C VAL A 106 -3.17 13.54 -0.12
N GLY A 107 -2.77 13.47 -1.41
CA GLY A 107 -2.41 14.66 -2.21
C GLY A 107 -0.95 15.11 -2.06
N ALA A 108 -0.04 14.19 -1.73
CA ALA A 108 1.36 14.49 -1.50
C ALA A 108 2.07 15.13 -2.71
N TYR A 109 1.86 14.62 -3.92
CA TYR A 109 2.45 15.23 -5.14
C TYR A 109 1.86 16.61 -5.42
N GLU A 110 0.56 16.80 -5.22
CA GLU A 110 -0.06 18.11 -5.35
C GLU A 110 0.49 19.11 -4.33
N TRP A 111 0.70 18.66 -3.09
CA TRP A 111 1.34 19.46 -2.06
C TRP A 111 2.79 19.84 -2.44
N ALA A 112 3.59 18.89 -2.91
CA ALA A 112 4.95 19.14 -3.36
C ALA A 112 4.99 20.15 -4.52
N PHE A 113 4.11 19.99 -5.51
CA PHE A 113 3.98 20.90 -6.64
C PHE A 113 3.57 22.32 -6.20
N LYS A 114 2.52 22.47 -5.38
CA LYS A 114 2.03 23.77 -4.85
C LYS A 114 3.10 24.51 -4.04
N ASN A 115 3.91 23.77 -3.30
CA ASN A 115 4.99 24.32 -2.49
C ASN A 115 6.30 24.49 -3.28
N LYS A 116 6.31 24.23 -4.58
CA LYS A 116 7.47 24.37 -5.47
C LYS A 116 8.72 23.68 -4.92
N LEU A 117 8.53 22.49 -4.38
CA LEU A 117 9.64 21.68 -3.88
C LEU A 117 10.54 21.27 -5.04
N LYS A 118 11.84 21.15 -4.79
CA LYS A 118 12.80 20.63 -5.78
C LYS A 118 12.86 19.11 -5.76
N LYS A 119 12.42 18.50 -4.67
CA LYS A 119 12.40 17.05 -4.49
C LYS A 119 11.24 16.63 -3.61
N THR A 120 10.80 15.42 -3.80
CA THR A 120 9.87 14.70 -2.93
C THR A 120 10.41 13.30 -2.65
N TYR A 121 9.63 12.46 -2.00
CA TYR A 121 10.07 11.12 -1.64
C TYR A 121 8.96 10.11 -1.93
N VAL A 122 9.34 8.85 -1.97
CA VAL A 122 8.43 7.71 -1.84
C VAL A 122 8.91 6.92 -0.63
N THR A 123 7.99 6.64 0.29
CA THR A 123 8.27 5.94 1.55
C THR A 123 7.47 4.65 1.63
N VAL A 124 8.14 3.53 1.88
CA VAL A 124 7.51 2.27 2.30
C VAL A 124 7.70 2.14 3.80
N HIS A 125 6.61 1.91 4.51
CA HIS A 125 6.61 1.88 5.97
C HIS A 125 5.67 0.81 6.52
N TYR A 126 5.90 0.37 7.74
CA TYR A 126 4.92 -0.36 8.51
C TYR A 126 3.77 0.56 8.91
N VAL A 127 2.57 0.01 9.00
CA VAL A 127 1.40 0.78 9.43
C VAL A 127 1.24 0.67 10.93
N ASP A 128 1.09 1.83 11.57
CA ASP A 128 0.78 1.98 12.99
C ASP A 128 -0.58 2.65 13.22
N GLU A 129 -0.90 3.08 14.43
CA GLU A 129 -2.18 3.70 14.78
C GLU A 129 -2.33 5.14 14.24
N GLY A 130 -1.22 5.76 13.78
CA GLY A 130 -1.23 7.09 13.17
C GLY A 130 -1.47 7.05 11.66
N MET A 131 -1.47 8.23 11.05
CA MET A 131 -1.57 8.37 9.61
C MET A 131 -0.15 8.51 9.03
N ASP A 132 0.32 7.48 8.33
CA ASP A 132 1.64 7.43 7.70
C ASP A 132 2.81 7.71 8.68
N THR A 133 2.68 7.29 9.96
CA THR A 133 3.65 7.55 11.03
C THR A 133 4.49 6.34 11.44
N GLY A 134 4.19 5.16 10.91
CA GLY A 134 4.87 3.93 11.29
C GLY A 134 6.33 3.85 10.84
N ASP A 135 7.06 2.89 11.39
CA ASP A 135 8.49 2.69 11.14
C ASP A 135 8.78 2.60 9.63
N ILE A 136 9.69 3.44 9.14
CA ILE A 136 10.11 3.45 7.73
C ILE A 136 10.92 2.17 7.45
N ILE A 137 10.56 1.47 6.38
CA ILE A 137 11.28 0.32 5.86
C ILE A 137 12.33 0.79 4.85
N GLU A 138 11.91 1.61 3.89
CA GLU A 138 12.79 2.18 2.87
C GLU A 138 12.18 3.51 2.37
N GLN A 139 13.04 4.47 2.02
CA GLN A 139 12.62 5.76 1.47
C GLN A 139 13.55 6.15 0.32
N HIS A 140 12.97 6.57 -0.81
CA HIS A 140 13.72 7.03 -1.97
C HIS A 140 13.33 8.45 -2.34
N GLU A 141 14.35 9.26 -2.65
CA GLU A 141 14.20 10.61 -3.15
C GLU A 141 13.77 10.61 -4.62
N LEU A 142 12.87 11.52 -4.98
CA LEU A 142 12.48 11.85 -6.35
C LEU A 142 12.81 13.32 -6.61
N ASP A 143 13.77 13.58 -7.48
CA ASP A 143 14.05 14.93 -7.97
C ASP A 143 12.92 15.37 -8.91
N ILE A 144 12.31 16.50 -8.57
CA ILE A 144 11.21 17.13 -9.32
C ILE A 144 11.55 18.56 -9.75
N SER A 145 12.81 18.97 -9.63
CA SER A 145 13.26 20.35 -9.85
C SER A 145 13.00 20.85 -11.27
N GLU A 146 13.06 19.98 -12.27
CA GLU A 146 12.83 20.29 -13.68
C GLU A 146 11.39 19.99 -14.15
N MET A 147 10.53 19.48 -13.26
CA MET A 147 9.15 19.14 -13.59
C MET A 147 8.27 20.41 -13.48
N THR A 148 7.56 20.71 -14.55
CA THR A 148 6.78 21.95 -14.66
C THR A 148 5.28 21.76 -14.43
N THR A 149 4.82 20.50 -14.41
CA THR A 149 3.41 20.15 -14.22
C THR A 149 3.22 19.10 -13.14
N LEU A 150 2.08 19.13 -12.47
CA LEU A 150 1.69 18.09 -11.52
C LEU A 150 1.69 16.69 -12.17
N GLY A 151 1.21 16.59 -13.41
CA GLY A 151 1.15 15.31 -14.12
C GLY A 151 2.52 14.67 -14.38
N GLU A 152 3.58 15.48 -14.58
CA GLU A 152 4.96 14.99 -14.69
C GLU A 152 5.42 14.38 -13.36
N ILE A 153 5.16 15.07 -12.25
CA ILE A 153 5.51 14.61 -10.91
C ILE A 153 4.77 13.31 -10.57
N GLU A 154 3.46 13.27 -10.79
CA GLU A 154 2.63 12.07 -10.55
C GLU A 154 3.11 10.88 -11.37
N LYS A 155 3.43 11.09 -12.65
CA LYS A 155 3.93 10.04 -13.54
C LYS A 155 5.27 9.49 -13.07
N ALA A 156 6.21 10.36 -12.75
CA ALA A 156 7.54 9.97 -12.26
C ALA A 156 7.45 9.28 -10.90
N GLY A 157 6.64 9.82 -10.00
CA GLY A 157 6.38 9.24 -8.69
C GLY A 157 5.79 7.84 -8.80
N LEU A 158 4.79 7.64 -9.64
CA LEU A 158 4.16 6.33 -9.85
C LEU A 158 5.14 5.28 -10.38
N VAL A 159 6.08 5.68 -11.25
CA VAL A 159 7.15 4.77 -11.73
C VAL A 159 8.06 4.36 -10.57
N LEU A 160 8.46 5.31 -9.72
CA LEU A 160 9.29 5.05 -8.56
C LEU A 160 8.56 4.16 -7.53
N GLU A 161 7.29 4.48 -7.23
CA GLU A 161 6.44 3.68 -6.34
C GLU A 161 6.36 2.21 -6.78
N HIS A 162 6.06 1.98 -8.06
CA HIS A 162 5.90 0.62 -8.59
C HIS A 162 7.19 -0.20 -8.50
N LYS A 163 8.35 0.43 -8.79
CA LYS A 163 9.65 -0.21 -8.70
C LYS A 163 10.01 -0.50 -7.25
N MET A 164 10.09 0.55 -6.46
CA MET A 164 10.53 0.50 -5.07
C MET A 164 9.68 -0.45 -4.22
N PHE A 165 8.34 -0.36 -4.35
CA PHE A 165 7.45 -1.20 -3.55
C PHE A 165 7.70 -2.70 -3.79
N SER A 166 7.87 -3.09 -5.05
CA SER A 166 8.15 -4.48 -5.39
C SER A 166 9.52 -4.95 -4.88
N GLU A 167 10.54 -4.10 -4.95
CA GLU A 167 11.89 -4.39 -4.46
C GLU A 167 11.91 -4.55 -2.93
N VAL A 168 11.21 -3.66 -2.22
CA VAL A 168 11.08 -3.72 -0.76
C VAL A 168 10.33 -4.96 -0.32
N LEU A 169 9.19 -5.26 -0.95
CA LEU A 169 8.42 -6.47 -0.63
C LEU A 169 9.26 -7.74 -0.86
N LYS A 170 10.04 -7.80 -1.94
CA LYS A 170 10.94 -8.93 -2.18
C LYS A 170 11.95 -9.09 -1.05
N LYS A 171 12.66 -8.02 -0.70
CA LYS A 171 13.65 -8.04 0.40
C LYS A 171 13.04 -8.51 1.72
N LEU A 172 11.83 -8.01 2.06
CA LEU A 172 11.14 -8.39 3.29
C LEU A 172 10.81 -9.88 3.33
N PHE A 173 10.25 -10.41 2.24
CA PHE A 173 9.80 -11.80 2.19
C PHE A 173 10.96 -12.80 2.11
N GLU A 174 12.10 -12.42 1.53
CA GLU A 174 13.31 -13.26 1.48
C GLU A 174 14.07 -13.30 2.82
N ASN A 175 13.99 -12.25 3.63
CA ASN A 175 14.69 -12.18 4.93
C ASN A 175 13.98 -12.94 6.06
N GLU A 176 12.75 -13.37 5.86
CA GLU A 176 11.96 -14.12 6.87
C GLU A 176 11.84 -15.63 6.56
N GLN A 177 12.48 -16.11 5.50
CA GLN A 177 12.60 -17.53 5.18
C GLN A 177 13.84 -18.13 5.85
#